data_4f2c0c6357a9ce738acf6efc3c667f6b
#
_entry.id   4f2c0c6357a9ce738acf6efc3c667f6b
#
_cell.length_a   1.000
_cell.length_b   1.000
_cell.length_c   1.000
_cell.angle_alpha   90.00
_cell.angle_beta   90.00
_cell.angle_gamma   90.00
#
_symmetry.space_group_name_H-M   'P 1'
#
loop_
_entity.id
_entity.type
_entity.pdbx_description
1 polymer ?
#
loop_
_entity_poly.entity_id
_entity_poly.type
_entity_poly.pdbx_seq_one_letter_code
_entity_poly.pdbx_strand_id
1 'polypeptide(L)'
;MLPILYHHFGCVCPSYTALHLIAQLAQPDKPPKQASKPILDVGSGCGYWTYMLRRLPLSEHFSPLTVCAIDNQASLYRTVWIPDTIVASGATYLERHDGGRDAVLLLVYPQTTEDFTEKVLRAYKGDTIVVAGTQNRNGFTGFSDQVVDEWVEKEMPGWEKVCQIPLPSFAGKDEALFAFRKKKAESV
;
A
#
# COMPACT_ATOMS: atom_id res chain seq x y z
N MET A 1 14.03 6.20 -21.53
CA MET A 1 14.48 5.24 -20.48
C MET A 1 13.44 5.07 -19.37
N LEU A 2 12.87 6.15 -18.77
CA LEU A 2 11.84 6.08 -17.72
C LEU A 2 10.63 5.20 -18.06
N PRO A 3 9.99 5.31 -19.25
CA PRO A 3 8.84 4.45 -19.57
C PRO A 3 9.17 2.95 -19.53
N ILE A 4 10.41 2.59 -19.89
CA ILE A 4 10.85 1.19 -19.86
C ILE A 4 10.90 0.67 -18.42
N LEU A 5 11.45 1.46 -17.49
CA LEU A 5 11.52 1.07 -16.08
C LEU A 5 10.13 0.90 -15.46
N TYR A 6 9.19 1.78 -15.81
CA TYR A 6 7.80 1.64 -15.31
C TYR A 6 7.13 0.34 -15.74
N HIS A 7 7.40 -0.13 -16.95
CA HIS A 7 6.88 -1.40 -17.45
C HIS A 7 7.49 -2.63 -16.76
N HIS A 8 8.62 -2.48 -16.09
CA HIS A 8 9.29 -3.57 -15.39
C HIS A 8 9.11 -3.52 -13.87
N PHE A 9 9.14 -2.32 -13.28
CA PHE A 9 9.23 -2.16 -11.82
C PHE A 9 8.06 -1.36 -11.21
N GLY A 10 7.16 -0.83 -12.05
CA GLY A 10 6.13 0.09 -11.59
C GLY A 10 6.64 1.54 -11.48
N CYS A 11 5.78 2.44 -11.03
CA CYS A 11 6.01 3.89 -11.07
C CYS A 11 6.84 4.42 -9.90
N VAL A 12 7.02 3.65 -8.83
CA VAL A 12 7.78 4.03 -7.64
C VAL A 12 8.63 2.87 -7.15
N CYS A 13 9.87 3.17 -6.77
CA CYS A 13 10.82 2.17 -6.30
C CYS A 13 10.70 1.97 -4.78
N PRO A 14 10.61 0.74 -4.28
CA PRO A 14 10.66 0.48 -2.85
C PRO A 14 12.07 0.73 -2.30
N SER A 15 12.16 1.33 -1.11
CA SER A 15 13.40 1.33 -0.32
C SER A 15 13.35 0.22 0.74
N TYR A 16 14.51 -0.21 1.23
CA TYR A 16 14.59 -1.16 2.34
C TYR A 16 13.81 -0.65 3.56
N THR A 17 13.98 0.62 3.90
CA THR A 17 13.29 1.27 5.02
C THR A 17 11.77 1.21 4.86
N ALA A 18 11.26 1.47 3.64
CA ALA A 18 9.83 1.40 3.37
C ALA A 18 9.29 -0.02 3.52
N LEU A 19 9.97 -1.01 2.94
CA LEU A 19 9.57 -2.42 3.05
C LEU A 19 9.61 -2.89 4.51
N HIS A 20 10.64 -2.50 5.27
CA HIS A 20 10.78 -2.86 6.67
C HIS A 20 9.70 -2.21 7.54
N LEU A 21 9.33 -0.94 7.29
CA LEU A 21 8.22 -0.27 7.95
C LEU A 21 6.90 -1.01 7.71
N ILE A 22 6.60 -1.39 6.46
CA ILE A 22 5.40 -2.17 6.13
C ILE A 22 5.41 -3.49 6.89
N ALA A 23 6.56 -4.18 6.92
CA ALA A 23 6.72 -5.41 7.67
C ALA A 23 6.47 -5.23 9.17
N GLN A 24 6.96 -4.14 9.77
CA GLN A 24 6.71 -3.81 11.19
C GLN A 24 5.23 -3.53 11.47
N LEU A 25 4.55 -2.79 10.57
CA LEU A 25 3.13 -2.47 10.72
C LEU A 25 2.24 -3.73 10.65
N ALA A 26 2.69 -4.78 9.97
CA ALA A 26 2.00 -6.05 9.87
C ALA A 26 2.29 -6.99 11.05
N GLN A 27 3.27 -6.69 11.92
CA GLN A 27 3.58 -7.57 13.04
C GLN A 27 2.45 -7.61 14.08
N PRO A 28 2.24 -8.78 14.71
CA PRO A 28 1.34 -8.91 15.84
C PRO A 28 1.97 -8.34 17.11
N ASP A 29 1.18 -8.24 18.18
CA ASP A 29 1.68 -7.76 19.48
C ASP A 29 2.79 -8.65 20.07
N LYS A 30 2.83 -9.93 19.70
CA LYS A 30 3.79 -10.93 20.22
C LYS A 30 4.45 -11.73 19.10
N PRO A 31 5.27 -11.10 18.24
CA PRO A 31 6.04 -11.84 17.26
C PRO A 31 7.16 -12.65 17.95
N PRO A 32 7.66 -13.76 17.36
CA PRO A 32 7.12 -14.46 16.20
C PRO A 32 6.04 -15.50 16.56
N LYS A 33 5.53 -15.47 17.82
CA LYS A 33 4.58 -16.48 18.33
C LYS A 33 3.18 -16.42 17.72
N GLN A 34 2.85 -15.29 17.12
CA GLN A 34 1.57 -15.07 16.43
C GLN A 34 1.84 -14.76 14.95
N ALA A 35 0.90 -15.11 14.09
CA ALA A 35 0.98 -14.77 12.67
C ALA A 35 0.91 -13.25 12.45
N SER A 36 1.64 -12.75 11.46
CA SER A 36 1.51 -11.37 11.02
C SER A 36 0.13 -11.10 10.41
N LYS A 37 -0.34 -9.85 10.46
CA LYS A 37 -1.49 -9.43 9.66
C LYS A 37 -1.15 -9.62 8.18
N PRO A 38 -2.06 -10.15 7.36
CA PRO A 38 -1.88 -10.14 5.91
C PRO A 38 -1.68 -8.72 5.39
N ILE A 39 -0.86 -8.55 4.37
CA ILE A 39 -0.72 -7.30 3.64
C ILE A 39 -1.48 -7.47 2.33
N LEU A 40 -2.46 -6.61 2.09
CA LEU A 40 -3.23 -6.56 0.85
C LEU A 40 -2.65 -5.46 -0.04
N ASP A 41 -1.86 -5.85 -1.04
CA ASP A 41 -1.29 -4.95 -2.06
C ASP A 41 -2.35 -4.75 -3.15
N VAL A 42 -3.16 -3.70 -2.99
CA VAL A 42 -4.34 -3.43 -3.84
C VAL A 42 -3.96 -2.45 -4.96
N GLY A 43 -4.18 -2.88 -6.20
CA GLY A 43 -3.63 -2.22 -7.38
C GLY A 43 -2.15 -2.54 -7.55
N SER A 44 -1.78 -3.81 -7.32
CA SER A 44 -0.39 -4.28 -7.25
C SER A 44 0.38 -4.17 -8.58
N GLY A 45 -0.33 -3.93 -9.69
CA GLY A 45 0.25 -3.77 -11.01
C GLY A 45 1.11 -4.97 -11.42
N CYS A 46 2.40 -4.74 -11.71
CA CYS A 46 3.33 -5.81 -12.07
C CYS A 46 3.72 -6.75 -10.90
N GLY A 47 3.28 -6.45 -9.68
CA GLY A 47 3.56 -7.24 -8.48
C GLY A 47 4.96 -7.05 -7.89
N TYR A 48 5.70 -6.01 -8.30
CA TYR A 48 7.09 -5.81 -7.85
C TYR A 48 7.21 -5.56 -6.35
N TRP A 49 6.35 -4.73 -5.76
CA TRP A 49 6.35 -4.48 -4.31
C TRP A 49 5.98 -5.73 -3.52
N THR A 50 4.96 -6.48 -3.95
CA THR A 50 4.62 -7.79 -3.38
C THR A 50 5.81 -8.74 -3.43
N TYR A 51 6.50 -8.84 -4.59
CA TYR A 51 7.70 -9.66 -4.74
C TYR A 51 8.80 -9.28 -3.74
N MET A 52 9.08 -7.97 -3.59
CA MET A 52 10.10 -7.47 -2.68
C MET A 52 9.72 -7.70 -1.21
N LEU A 53 8.46 -7.51 -0.83
CA LEU A 53 7.98 -7.81 0.53
C LEU A 53 8.08 -9.30 0.88
N ARG A 54 7.71 -10.18 -0.04
CA ARG A 54 7.80 -11.64 0.17
C ARG A 54 9.24 -12.15 0.29
N ARG A 55 10.21 -11.39 -0.21
CA ARG A 55 11.65 -11.71 -0.17
C ARG A 55 12.45 -10.85 0.79
N LEU A 56 11.78 -9.99 1.54
CA LEU A 56 12.45 -9.14 2.53
C LEU A 56 13.12 -10.01 3.59
N PRO A 57 14.45 -9.89 3.79
CA PRO A 57 15.12 -10.60 4.85
C PRO A 57 14.70 -10.01 6.21
N LEU A 58 13.93 -10.78 6.96
CA LEU A 58 13.49 -10.43 8.30
C LEU A 58 14.31 -11.18 9.33
N SER A 59 14.56 -10.54 10.48
CA SER A 59 15.18 -11.22 11.61
C SER A 59 14.23 -12.25 12.23
N GLU A 60 14.77 -13.17 13.02
CA GLU A 60 14.01 -14.21 13.73
C GLU A 60 12.96 -13.66 14.72
N HIS A 61 13.03 -12.37 15.06
CA HIS A 61 12.07 -11.70 15.93
C HIS A 61 10.77 -11.29 15.19
N PHE A 62 10.76 -11.38 13.87
CA PHE A 62 9.57 -11.07 13.07
C PHE A 62 8.79 -12.35 12.76
N SER A 63 7.47 -12.23 12.74
CA SER A 63 6.61 -13.23 12.11
C SER A 63 6.74 -13.15 10.60
N PRO A 64 6.74 -14.29 9.88
CA PRO A 64 6.75 -14.31 8.42
C PRO A 64 5.60 -13.50 7.84
N LEU A 65 5.85 -12.78 6.75
CA LEU A 65 4.84 -11.98 6.07
C LEU A 65 3.97 -12.82 5.13
N THR A 66 2.68 -12.55 5.15
CA THR A 66 1.75 -12.98 4.12
C THR A 66 1.36 -11.76 3.29
N VAL A 67 1.67 -11.76 1.99
CA VAL A 67 1.38 -10.64 1.08
C VAL A 67 0.51 -11.12 -0.07
N CYS A 68 -0.67 -10.54 -0.21
CA CYS A 68 -1.64 -10.85 -1.26
C CYS A 68 -1.70 -9.69 -2.25
N ALA A 69 -1.38 -9.95 -3.51
CA ALA A 69 -1.50 -8.99 -4.60
C ALA A 69 -2.89 -9.05 -5.22
N ILE A 70 -3.54 -7.92 -5.34
CA ILE A 70 -4.84 -7.76 -5.98
C ILE A 70 -4.73 -6.69 -7.07
N ASP A 71 -5.12 -7.02 -8.30
CA ASP A 71 -5.10 -6.09 -9.42
C ASP A 71 -6.18 -6.45 -10.44
N ASN A 72 -6.73 -5.47 -11.13
CA ASN A 72 -7.69 -5.71 -12.21
C ASN A 72 -7.03 -6.08 -13.55
N GLN A 73 -5.69 -6.01 -13.60
CA GLN A 73 -4.85 -6.28 -14.79
C GLN A 73 -5.19 -5.41 -16.01
N ALA A 74 -5.75 -4.23 -15.80
CA ALA A 74 -6.04 -3.29 -16.90
C ALA A 74 -4.78 -2.71 -17.54
N SER A 75 -3.66 -2.67 -16.79
CA SER A 75 -2.37 -2.17 -17.29
C SER A 75 -1.50 -3.29 -17.82
N LEU A 76 -0.85 -3.05 -18.98
CA LEU A 76 0.08 -3.99 -19.57
C LEU A 76 1.50 -3.75 -19.06
N TYR A 77 2.10 -4.75 -18.44
CA TYR A 77 3.49 -4.72 -17.98
C TYR A 77 4.36 -5.67 -18.81
N ARG A 78 5.64 -5.33 -19.00
CA ARG A 78 6.62 -6.19 -19.67
C ARG A 78 7.14 -7.29 -18.76
N THR A 79 7.15 -7.04 -17.46
CA THR A 79 7.54 -8.02 -16.44
C THR A 79 6.41 -8.16 -15.44
N VAL A 80 6.02 -9.41 -15.19
CA VAL A 80 5.13 -9.79 -14.10
C VAL A 80 6.01 -10.53 -13.08
N TRP A 81 6.14 -9.95 -11.89
CA TRP A 81 7.07 -10.45 -10.86
C TRP A 81 6.53 -11.64 -10.05
N ILE A 82 5.22 -11.79 -10.02
CA ILE A 82 4.53 -12.84 -9.28
C ILE A 82 3.42 -13.44 -10.14
N PRO A 83 3.23 -14.77 -10.11
CA PRO A 83 2.24 -15.45 -10.96
C PRO A 83 0.85 -15.54 -10.32
N ASP A 84 0.69 -15.17 -9.05
CA ASP A 84 -0.47 -15.45 -8.20
C ASP A 84 -1.27 -14.19 -7.83
N THR A 85 -1.22 -13.15 -8.67
CA THR A 85 -2.06 -11.95 -8.51
C THR A 85 -3.54 -12.33 -8.59
N ILE A 86 -4.30 -11.94 -7.59
CA ILE A 86 -5.77 -12.10 -7.58
C ILE A 86 -6.38 -11.06 -8.52
N VAL A 87 -7.06 -11.54 -9.56
CA VAL A 87 -7.68 -10.66 -10.57
C VAL A 87 -9.02 -10.15 -10.05
N ALA A 88 -9.04 -8.90 -9.57
CA ALA A 88 -10.24 -8.26 -9.06
C ALA A 88 -10.08 -6.73 -9.00
N SER A 89 -11.20 -6.00 -9.01
CA SER A 89 -11.22 -4.60 -8.59
C SER A 89 -10.95 -4.52 -7.07
N GLY A 90 -10.09 -3.60 -6.65
CA GLY A 90 -9.67 -3.48 -5.26
C GLY A 90 -10.82 -3.28 -4.27
N ALA A 91 -11.75 -2.37 -4.54
CA ALA A 91 -12.91 -2.13 -3.69
C ALA A 91 -13.82 -3.37 -3.62
N THR A 92 -14.13 -3.99 -4.77
CA THR A 92 -14.96 -5.20 -4.82
C THR A 92 -14.31 -6.38 -4.09
N TYR A 93 -12.97 -6.51 -4.16
CA TYR A 93 -12.25 -7.51 -3.39
C TYR A 93 -12.44 -7.29 -1.89
N LEU A 94 -12.22 -6.07 -1.41
CA LEU A 94 -12.40 -5.73 0.01
C LEU A 94 -13.82 -5.99 0.48
N GLU A 95 -14.84 -5.57 -0.27
CA GLU A 95 -16.25 -5.79 0.07
C GLU A 95 -16.58 -7.28 0.26
N ARG A 96 -16.01 -8.14 -0.57
CA ARG A 96 -16.22 -9.59 -0.51
C ARG A 96 -15.41 -10.30 0.59
N HIS A 97 -14.40 -9.62 1.17
CA HIS A 97 -13.48 -10.16 2.17
C HIS A 97 -13.51 -9.35 3.46
N ASP A 98 -14.68 -9.03 3.97
CA ASP A 98 -14.96 -8.28 5.22
C ASP A 98 -14.19 -6.94 5.30
N GLY A 99 -13.97 -6.30 4.16
CA GLY A 99 -13.23 -5.03 4.07
C GLY A 99 -11.75 -5.14 4.43
N GLY A 100 -11.16 -6.33 4.47
CA GLY A 100 -9.77 -6.52 4.90
C GLY A 100 -9.53 -6.18 6.37
N ARG A 101 -10.51 -6.42 7.25
CA ARG A 101 -10.52 -6.01 8.67
C ARG A 101 -9.25 -6.35 9.45
N ASP A 102 -8.71 -7.55 9.24
CA ASP A 102 -7.53 -8.06 9.95
C ASP A 102 -6.23 -7.93 9.15
N ALA A 103 -6.23 -7.11 8.11
CA ALA A 103 -5.10 -6.95 7.20
C ALA A 103 -4.54 -5.52 7.23
N VAL A 104 -3.32 -5.34 6.76
CA VAL A 104 -2.74 -4.05 6.38
C VAL A 104 -3.12 -3.76 4.93
N LEU A 105 -3.70 -2.60 4.65
CA LEU A 105 -3.92 -2.15 3.28
C LEU A 105 -2.65 -1.47 2.76
N LEU A 106 -2.16 -1.93 1.61
CA LEU A 106 -1.06 -1.30 0.87
C LEU A 106 -1.57 -0.82 -0.48
N LEU A 107 -1.34 0.45 -0.79
CA LEU A 107 -1.59 1.08 -2.09
C LEU A 107 -0.26 1.63 -2.63
N VAL A 108 0.18 1.13 -3.77
CA VAL A 108 1.43 1.57 -4.40
C VAL A 108 1.12 2.34 -5.67
N TYR A 109 1.38 3.64 -5.64
CA TYR A 109 1.15 4.55 -6.74
C TYR A 109 -0.28 4.44 -7.31
N PRO A 110 -1.31 4.50 -6.44
CA PRO A 110 -2.69 4.32 -6.86
C PRO A 110 -3.07 5.38 -7.90
N GLN A 111 -3.82 4.96 -8.91
CA GLN A 111 -4.25 5.86 -9.99
C GLN A 111 -5.29 6.86 -9.50
N THR A 112 -5.26 8.07 -10.09
CA THR A 112 -6.22 9.15 -9.79
C THR A 112 -7.56 8.99 -10.53
N THR A 113 -7.62 8.06 -11.50
CA THR A 113 -8.79 7.84 -12.34
C THR A 113 -9.87 7.01 -11.63
N GLU A 114 -11.13 7.27 -11.97
CA GLU A 114 -12.30 6.49 -11.52
C GLU A 114 -12.50 6.47 -10.00
N ASP A 115 -11.96 7.45 -9.27
CA ASP A 115 -12.01 7.53 -7.81
C ASP A 115 -11.46 6.26 -7.13
N PHE A 116 -10.48 5.61 -7.78
CA PHE A 116 -9.94 4.33 -7.33
C PHE A 116 -9.48 4.38 -5.87
N THR A 117 -8.67 5.38 -5.53
CA THR A 117 -8.10 5.53 -4.19
C THR A 117 -9.20 5.72 -3.15
N GLU A 118 -10.15 6.60 -3.40
CA GLU A 118 -11.27 6.86 -2.50
C GLU A 118 -12.12 5.60 -2.30
N LYS A 119 -12.52 4.92 -3.37
CA LYS A 119 -13.33 3.70 -3.31
C LYS A 119 -12.67 2.61 -2.47
N VAL A 120 -11.35 2.43 -2.64
CA VAL A 120 -10.59 1.43 -1.87
C VAL A 120 -10.49 1.84 -0.39
N LEU A 121 -10.15 3.10 -0.09
CA LEU A 121 -10.05 3.60 1.28
C LEU A 121 -11.39 3.50 2.02
N ARG A 122 -12.51 3.83 1.38
CA ARG A 122 -13.86 3.72 1.97
C ARG A 122 -14.32 2.26 2.18
N ALA A 123 -13.90 1.34 1.30
CA ALA A 123 -14.21 -0.09 1.44
C ALA A 123 -13.39 -0.78 2.54
N TYR A 124 -12.23 -0.22 2.91
CA TYR A 124 -11.34 -0.81 3.90
C TYR A 124 -11.86 -0.64 5.33
N LYS A 125 -11.87 -1.73 6.10
CA LYS A 125 -12.39 -1.79 7.48
C LYS A 125 -11.32 -2.14 8.52
N GLY A 126 -10.07 -2.32 8.12
CA GLY A 126 -8.97 -2.59 9.05
C GLY A 126 -8.52 -1.36 9.82
N ASP A 127 -7.32 -1.41 10.36
CA ASP A 127 -6.76 -0.39 11.25
C ASP A 127 -5.45 0.23 10.76
N THR A 128 -4.89 -0.23 9.65
CA THR A 128 -3.57 0.19 9.16
C THR A 128 -3.58 0.35 7.65
N ILE A 129 -3.31 1.57 7.17
CA ILE A 129 -3.22 1.92 5.74
C ILE A 129 -1.81 2.39 5.45
N VAL A 130 -1.24 1.93 4.34
CA VAL A 130 0.05 2.38 3.81
C VAL A 130 -0.14 2.79 2.35
N VAL A 131 0.29 3.97 1.99
CA VAL A 131 0.23 4.49 0.63
C VAL A 131 1.61 4.97 0.19
N ALA A 132 2.11 4.44 -0.92
CA ALA A 132 3.28 4.97 -1.62
C ALA A 132 2.83 5.86 -2.78
N GLY A 133 3.17 7.13 -2.76
CA GLY A 133 2.73 8.09 -3.76
C GLY A 133 3.44 9.42 -3.65
N THR A 134 2.97 10.43 -4.39
CA THR A 134 3.56 11.77 -4.37
C THR A 134 3.28 12.52 -3.07
N GLN A 135 4.22 13.41 -2.69
CA GLN A 135 4.08 14.34 -1.56
C GLN A 135 3.54 15.71 -1.99
N ASN A 136 3.25 15.91 -3.26
CA ASN A 136 2.74 17.17 -3.78
C ASN A 136 1.44 16.97 -4.57
N ARG A 137 0.79 18.06 -4.91
CA ARG A 137 -0.49 18.09 -5.63
C ARG A 137 -0.30 17.99 -7.15
N ASN A 138 0.58 17.12 -7.63
CA ASN A 138 0.85 16.97 -9.05
C ASN A 138 -0.18 16.13 -9.82
N GLY A 139 -1.13 15.50 -9.12
CA GLY A 139 -2.22 14.73 -9.72
C GLY A 139 -1.81 13.42 -10.37
N PHE A 140 -0.58 12.92 -10.17
CA PHE A 140 -0.11 11.70 -10.80
C PHE A 140 -0.55 10.43 -10.07
N THR A 141 -0.82 10.52 -8.76
CA THR A 141 -1.19 9.38 -7.94
C THR A 141 -2.04 9.80 -6.73
N GLY A 142 -2.85 8.91 -6.24
CA GLY A 142 -3.74 9.13 -5.11
C GLY A 142 -4.98 9.90 -5.50
N PHE A 143 -4.85 11.21 -5.58
CA PHE A 143 -5.92 12.15 -5.93
C PHE A 143 -5.41 13.18 -6.94
N SER A 144 -6.32 13.78 -7.71
CA SER A 144 -5.98 14.72 -8.78
C SER A 144 -5.57 16.10 -8.26
N ASP A 145 -6.05 16.50 -7.09
CA ASP A 145 -5.99 17.89 -6.58
C ASP A 145 -5.47 18.01 -5.15
N GLN A 146 -5.20 16.90 -4.48
CA GLN A 146 -4.75 16.86 -3.10
C GLN A 146 -3.78 15.71 -2.83
N VAL A 147 -3.02 15.79 -1.75
CA VAL A 147 -2.16 14.71 -1.28
C VAL A 147 -2.97 13.74 -0.42
N VAL A 148 -2.57 12.48 -0.37
CA VAL A 148 -3.32 11.42 0.34
C VAL A 148 -3.51 11.72 1.83
N ASP A 149 -2.54 12.34 2.48
CA ASP A 149 -2.64 12.68 3.90
C ASP A 149 -3.65 13.80 4.17
N GLU A 150 -3.74 14.81 3.28
CA GLU A 150 -4.77 15.84 3.34
C GLU A 150 -6.18 15.24 3.21
N TRP A 151 -6.34 14.29 2.27
CA TRP A 151 -7.61 13.62 2.07
C TRP A 151 -8.00 12.78 3.28
N VAL A 152 -7.06 11.98 3.83
CA VAL A 152 -7.31 11.15 5.02
C VAL A 152 -7.65 12.01 6.23
N GLU A 153 -6.95 13.12 6.45
CA GLU A 153 -7.22 14.04 7.56
C GLU A 153 -8.65 14.61 7.48
N LYS A 154 -9.09 14.96 6.27
CA LYS A 154 -10.40 15.56 6.03
C LYS A 154 -11.55 14.55 6.05
N GLU A 155 -11.40 13.44 5.35
CA GLU A 155 -12.48 12.49 5.06
C GLU A 155 -12.52 11.28 6.01
N MET A 156 -11.45 11.05 6.75
CA MET A 156 -11.32 9.94 7.69
C MET A 156 -10.88 10.41 9.09
N PRO A 157 -11.70 11.18 9.81
CA PRO A 157 -11.30 11.83 11.08
C PRO A 157 -10.91 10.85 12.19
N GLY A 158 -11.32 9.57 12.06
CA GLY A 158 -10.90 8.49 12.97
C GLY A 158 -9.49 7.93 12.70
N TRP A 159 -8.73 8.52 11.78
CA TRP A 159 -7.40 8.07 11.41
C TRP A 159 -6.34 9.13 11.74
N GLU A 160 -5.10 8.69 11.90
CA GLU A 160 -3.93 9.56 12.11
C GLU A 160 -2.76 9.10 11.25
N LYS A 161 -2.00 10.05 10.71
CA LYS A 161 -0.73 9.77 10.05
C LYS A 161 0.33 9.47 11.11
N VAL A 162 0.84 8.23 11.12
CA VAL A 162 1.85 7.79 12.09
C VAL A 162 3.26 7.88 11.55
N CYS A 163 3.42 7.88 10.22
CA CYS A 163 4.74 7.95 9.59
C CYS A 163 4.65 8.49 8.17
N GLN A 164 5.69 9.21 7.75
CA GLN A 164 5.96 9.58 6.37
C GLN A 164 7.46 9.49 6.13
N ILE A 165 7.87 8.71 5.13
CA ILE A 165 9.27 8.55 4.76
C ILE A 165 9.45 8.79 3.27
N PRO A 166 10.53 9.48 2.85
CA PRO A 166 10.80 9.67 1.43
C PRO A 166 11.14 8.34 0.76
N LEU A 167 10.74 8.22 -0.50
CA LEU A 167 11.09 7.09 -1.35
C LEU A 167 12.13 7.51 -2.41
N PRO A 168 12.91 6.57 -2.94
CA PRO A 168 13.73 6.82 -4.11
C PRO A 168 12.85 7.27 -5.27
N SER A 169 13.08 8.48 -5.75
CA SER A 169 12.28 9.10 -6.81
C SER A 169 13.12 9.39 -8.04
N PHE A 170 12.50 9.32 -9.22
CA PHE A 170 13.12 9.79 -10.44
C PHE A 170 13.19 11.32 -10.45
N ALA A 171 14.08 11.87 -11.26
CA ALA A 171 14.21 13.32 -11.40
C ALA A 171 12.86 13.98 -11.72
N GLY A 172 12.51 15.01 -10.97
CA GLY A 172 11.25 15.73 -11.07
C GLY A 172 10.05 15.06 -10.36
N LYS A 173 10.30 14.02 -9.58
CA LYS A 173 9.32 13.34 -8.73
C LYS A 173 9.74 13.40 -7.26
N ASP A 174 8.78 13.20 -6.36
CA ASP A 174 8.96 13.36 -4.92
C ASP A 174 8.07 12.37 -4.15
N GLU A 175 8.21 11.09 -4.45
CA GLU A 175 7.43 10.06 -3.81
C GLU A 175 7.79 9.89 -2.32
N ALA A 176 6.78 9.55 -1.54
CA ALA A 176 6.91 9.13 -0.15
C ALA A 176 6.02 7.93 0.16
N LEU A 177 6.34 7.24 1.24
CA LEU A 177 5.46 6.28 1.89
C LEU A 177 4.76 6.98 3.06
N PHE A 178 3.45 6.96 3.06
CA PHE A 178 2.59 7.44 4.13
C PHE A 178 1.99 6.25 4.87
N ALA A 179 2.04 6.24 6.18
CA ALA A 179 1.39 5.24 7.00
C ALA A 179 0.37 5.90 7.92
N PHE A 180 -0.82 5.30 7.98
CA PHE A 180 -1.92 5.77 8.82
C PHE A 180 -2.41 4.64 9.71
N ARG A 181 -2.85 5.01 10.91
CA ARG A 181 -3.52 4.10 11.84
C ARG A 181 -4.86 4.66 12.29
N LYS A 182 -5.78 3.77 12.57
CA LYS A 182 -7.03 4.11 13.21
C LYS A 182 -6.76 4.53 14.65
N LYS A 183 -7.27 5.69 15.04
CA LYS A 183 -7.16 6.19 16.42
C LYS A 183 -7.81 5.16 17.36
N LYS A 184 -7.14 4.87 18.46
CA LYS A 184 -7.74 4.07 19.54
C LYS A 184 -8.90 4.88 20.11
N ALA A 185 -10.06 4.24 20.33
CA ALA A 185 -11.12 4.87 21.09
C ALA A 185 -10.55 5.20 22.47
N GLU A 186 -10.65 6.45 22.91
CA GLU A 186 -10.34 6.81 24.28
C GLU A 186 -11.25 5.97 25.17
N SER A 187 -10.65 5.11 25.98
CA SER A 187 -11.39 4.40 27.03
C SER A 187 -11.81 5.43 28.07
N VAL A 188 -13.11 5.78 28.04
CA VAL A 188 -13.77 6.58 29.07
C VAL A 188 -13.87 5.79 30.36
#